data_db790346ac9ed88297927e5435ac64ad
#
_entry.id   db790346ac9ed88297927e5435ac64ad
#
_cell.length_a   1.000
_cell.length_b   1.000
_cell.length_c   1.000
_cell.angle_alpha   90.00
_cell.angle_beta   90.00
_cell.angle_gamma   90.00
#
_symmetry.space_group_name_H-M   'P 1'
#
loop_
_entity.id
_entity.type
_entity.pdbx_description
1 polymer ?
#
loop_
_entity_poly.entity_id
_entity_poly.type
_entity_poly.pdbx_seq_one_letter_code
_entity_poly.pdbx_strand_id
1 'polypeptide(L)'
;MARSFTTKFRVGCNKGYKLIILGVETSCDETAASICSNSKILSTIVSSQIIHSKFGGVVPELASREHELLLNTIVQQALEEASIDKKEIEGIAVTRGPGLAGALLAGVCFAKGLAHGLKKPIIGINHLEAHIFANFLADPNLKFPFVCLLVSGGHTQLWLVKEMNNYTLMGTSRDDAAGEAFDKGARILGLGYPGGPEIEKLGMNGNPQAVDFPRAFIKNDNLEFSFSGLKTALLYFMDSIKNKKDILLEDIAASYQQAIIDVLVIKLHQAVIEANVNSCVIAGGVAANIALRIAVESKLSTTRVLFPDLSLCTDNAAMVAFLGELYLRNGVSSAMEFDIDPNLKLA
;
A
#
# COMPACT_ATOMS: atom_id res chain seq x y z
N MET A 1 -14.94 14.62 -28.55
CA MET A 1 -14.06 13.76 -29.37
C MET A 1 -12.90 13.31 -28.48
N ALA A 2 -13.00 12.11 -27.94
CA ALA A 2 -11.94 11.50 -27.14
C ALA A 2 -10.83 11.02 -28.08
N ARG A 3 -9.65 11.61 -28.00
CA ARG A 3 -8.46 11.09 -28.70
C ARG A 3 -7.97 9.86 -27.92
N SER A 4 -8.09 8.69 -28.53
CA SER A 4 -7.46 7.46 -28.11
C SER A 4 -5.93 7.64 -28.21
N PHE A 5 -5.26 7.83 -27.08
CA PHE A 5 -3.80 7.80 -27.00
C PHE A 5 -3.35 6.37 -26.73
N THR A 6 -3.09 5.60 -27.77
CA THR A 6 -2.33 4.36 -27.68
C THR A 6 -0.83 4.67 -27.61
N THR A 7 -0.41 5.34 -26.55
CA THR A 7 1.02 5.49 -26.27
C THR A 7 1.45 4.27 -25.47
N LYS A 8 2.27 3.39 -26.08
CA LYS A 8 2.89 2.27 -25.35
C LYS A 8 3.78 2.85 -24.27
N PHE A 9 3.32 2.83 -23.01
CA PHE A 9 4.11 3.24 -21.87
C PHE A 9 5.35 2.34 -21.77
N ARG A 10 6.54 2.95 -21.77
CA ARG A 10 7.79 2.24 -21.57
C ARG A 10 8.22 2.44 -20.11
N VAL A 11 8.16 1.37 -19.34
CA VAL A 11 8.87 1.30 -18.07
C VAL A 11 10.32 0.97 -18.43
N GLY A 12 11.18 1.99 -18.46
CA GLY A 12 12.60 1.80 -18.80
C GLY A 12 13.33 3.11 -19.08
N CYS A 13 14.59 3.18 -18.64
CA CYS A 13 15.45 4.34 -18.73
C CYS A 13 15.70 4.76 -20.19
N ASN A 14 15.10 5.84 -20.64
CA ASN A 14 15.46 6.48 -21.90
C ASN A 14 16.65 7.42 -21.62
N LYS A 15 17.82 7.15 -22.20
CA LYS A 15 19.09 7.88 -21.99
C LYS A 15 19.04 9.28 -22.63
N GLY A 16 18.31 10.24 -22.05
CA GLY A 16 18.23 11.55 -22.72
C GLY A 16 18.02 12.77 -21.82
N TYR A 17 17.32 12.64 -20.72
CA TYR A 17 17.01 13.76 -19.84
C TYR A 17 17.01 13.32 -18.37
N LYS A 18 17.76 14.03 -17.51
CA LYS A 18 17.74 13.84 -16.05
C LYS A 18 16.47 14.54 -15.54
N LEU A 19 15.40 13.77 -15.34
CA LEU A 19 14.16 14.29 -14.76
C LEU A 19 14.18 14.05 -13.25
N ILE A 20 14.21 15.13 -12.45
CA ILE A 20 14.21 15.07 -10.98
C ILE A 20 12.79 15.34 -10.50
N ILE A 21 12.20 14.34 -9.85
CA ILE A 21 10.83 14.40 -9.34
C ILE A 21 10.84 14.37 -7.82
N LEU A 22 10.12 15.33 -7.22
CA LEU A 22 9.73 15.28 -5.82
C LEU A 22 8.40 14.58 -5.70
N GLY A 23 8.35 13.49 -4.95
CA GLY A 23 7.12 12.82 -4.53
C GLY A 23 6.70 13.24 -3.13
N VAL A 24 5.39 13.39 -2.92
CA VAL A 24 4.77 13.73 -1.62
C VAL A 24 3.64 12.75 -1.34
N GLU A 25 3.68 12.13 -0.16
CA GLU A 25 2.66 11.18 0.32
C GLU A 25 2.12 11.64 1.66
N THR A 26 0.78 11.77 1.74
CA THR A 26 0.06 12.16 2.96
C THR A 26 -1.33 11.54 3.05
N SER A 27 -1.56 10.39 2.41
CA SER A 27 -2.93 9.85 2.30
C SER A 27 -3.53 9.34 3.61
N CYS A 28 -2.70 8.99 4.60
CA CYS A 28 -3.14 8.44 5.88
C CYS A 28 -2.42 9.08 7.06
N ASP A 29 -1.51 8.36 7.73
CA ASP A 29 -0.78 8.81 8.93
C ASP A 29 0.75 8.85 8.74
N GLU A 30 1.25 8.57 7.53
CA GLU A 30 2.63 8.81 7.14
C GLU A 30 2.78 10.12 6.39
N THR A 31 3.66 11.00 6.88
CA THR A 31 4.13 12.17 6.12
C THR A 31 5.42 11.79 5.43
N ALA A 32 5.44 11.75 4.11
CA ALA A 32 6.64 11.34 3.39
C ALA A 32 6.97 12.24 2.19
N ALA A 33 8.27 12.37 1.93
CA ALA A 33 8.81 12.98 0.71
C ALA A 33 9.96 12.14 0.16
N SER A 34 10.08 12.09 -1.16
CA SER A 34 11.12 11.33 -1.86
C SER A 34 11.58 12.06 -3.11
N ILE A 35 12.86 11.90 -3.44
CA ILE A 35 13.44 12.38 -4.69
C ILE A 35 13.72 11.18 -5.58
N CYS A 36 13.13 11.19 -6.78
CA CYS A 36 13.37 10.18 -7.80
C CYS A 36 14.01 10.80 -9.04
N SER A 37 14.96 10.11 -9.63
CA SER A 37 15.53 10.49 -10.93
C SER A 37 15.98 9.27 -11.70
N ASN A 38 15.59 9.17 -12.97
CA ASN A 38 15.91 8.06 -13.87
C ASN A 38 15.53 6.68 -13.28
N SER A 39 14.32 6.60 -12.73
CA SER A 39 13.76 5.42 -12.07
C SER A 39 14.59 4.94 -10.86
N LYS A 40 15.40 5.82 -10.28
CA LYS A 40 16.15 5.55 -9.05
C LYS A 40 15.71 6.50 -7.96
N ILE A 41 15.45 5.96 -6.80
CA ILE A 41 15.19 6.74 -5.58
C ILE A 41 16.53 7.25 -5.07
N LEU A 42 16.64 8.57 -4.93
CA LEU A 42 17.85 9.26 -4.42
C LEU A 42 17.75 9.48 -2.91
N SER A 43 16.55 9.73 -2.41
CA SER A 43 16.24 9.86 -0.99
C SER A 43 14.78 9.51 -0.71
N THR A 44 14.50 9.08 0.51
CA THR A 44 13.13 8.87 1.00
C THR A 44 13.08 9.13 2.49
N ILE A 45 12.32 10.15 2.88
CA ILE A 45 12.06 10.48 4.28
C ILE A 45 10.61 10.15 4.58
N VAL A 46 10.39 9.39 5.65
CA VAL A 46 9.06 9.01 6.13
C VAL A 46 8.98 9.33 7.62
N SER A 47 7.91 9.98 8.02
CA SER A 47 7.57 10.23 9.42
C SER A 47 6.20 9.67 9.73
N SER A 48 6.13 8.59 10.50
CA SER A 48 4.88 8.01 10.97
C SER A 48 4.38 8.75 12.20
N GLN A 49 3.09 9.03 12.24
CA GLN A 49 2.44 9.82 13.28
C GLN A 49 2.12 8.96 14.51
N ILE A 50 3.07 8.82 15.43
CA ILE A 50 2.97 7.97 16.63
C ILE A 50 1.79 8.36 17.52
N ILE A 51 1.27 9.59 17.41
CA ILE A 51 0.16 10.08 18.24
C ILE A 51 -1.09 9.18 18.16
N HIS A 52 -1.30 8.53 17.04
CA HIS A 52 -2.47 7.67 16.79
C HIS A 52 -2.49 6.40 17.64
N SER A 53 -1.34 5.94 18.13
CA SER A 53 -1.24 4.78 19.03
C SER A 53 -2.04 4.98 20.32
N LYS A 54 -2.18 6.23 20.79
CA LYS A 54 -2.95 6.59 21.99
C LYS A 54 -4.47 6.39 21.80
N PHE A 55 -4.92 6.37 20.56
CA PHE A 55 -6.35 6.24 20.20
C PHE A 55 -6.69 4.86 19.65
N GLY A 56 -5.68 4.01 19.47
CA GLY A 56 -5.84 2.66 18.90
C GLY A 56 -6.28 2.67 17.44
N GLY A 57 -5.89 3.69 16.67
CA GLY A 57 -6.18 3.86 15.25
C GLY A 57 -6.07 5.31 14.83
N VAL A 58 -6.09 5.56 13.52
CA VAL A 58 -5.91 6.89 12.95
C VAL A 58 -7.08 7.83 13.28
N VAL A 59 -6.76 9.04 13.74
CA VAL A 59 -7.72 10.13 13.94
C VAL A 59 -7.53 11.16 12.82
N PRO A 60 -8.46 11.26 11.85
CA PRO A 60 -8.25 12.01 10.60
C PRO A 60 -7.90 13.49 10.80
N GLU A 61 -8.51 14.14 11.79
CA GLU A 61 -8.22 15.55 12.07
C GLU A 61 -6.82 15.77 12.61
N LEU A 62 -6.34 14.86 13.48
CA LEU A 62 -4.96 14.93 13.98
C LEU A 62 -3.98 14.65 12.86
N ALA A 63 -4.27 13.66 12.00
CA ALA A 63 -3.42 13.36 10.85
C ALA A 63 -3.21 14.58 9.95
N SER A 64 -4.28 15.31 9.61
CA SER A 64 -4.18 16.52 8.78
C SER A 64 -3.25 17.57 9.38
N ARG A 65 -3.36 17.82 10.68
CA ARG A 65 -2.56 18.83 11.39
C ARG A 65 -1.08 18.44 11.47
N GLU A 66 -0.81 17.18 11.73
CA GLU A 66 0.57 16.67 11.74
C GLU A 66 1.22 16.77 10.35
N HIS A 67 0.50 16.47 9.28
CA HIS A 67 1.01 16.66 7.91
C HIS A 67 1.38 18.13 7.66
N GLU A 68 0.50 19.06 8.01
CA GLU A 68 0.77 20.50 7.83
C GLU A 68 2.04 20.95 8.55
N LEU A 69 2.27 20.45 9.77
CA LEU A 69 3.44 20.79 10.56
C LEU A 69 4.74 20.18 10.00
N LEU A 70 4.69 18.97 9.46
CA LEU A 70 5.87 18.19 9.10
C LEU A 70 6.30 18.34 7.65
N LEU A 71 5.38 18.59 6.70
CA LEU A 71 5.65 18.54 5.26
C LEU A 71 6.86 19.34 4.81
N ASN A 72 6.98 20.59 5.28
CA ASN A 72 8.11 21.45 4.87
C ASN A 72 9.45 20.86 5.31
N THR A 73 9.53 20.37 6.56
CA THR A 73 10.75 19.79 7.11
C THR A 73 11.12 18.49 6.41
N ILE A 74 10.14 17.62 6.18
CA ILE A 74 10.34 16.32 5.51
C ILE A 74 10.81 16.52 4.07
N VAL A 75 10.23 17.47 3.32
CA VAL A 75 10.66 17.79 1.95
C VAL A 75 12.07 18.37 1.94
N GLN A 76 12.40 19.25 2.88
CA GLN A 76 13.75 19.80 3.00
C GLN A 76 14.78 18.70 3.28
N GLN A 77 14.51 17.80 4.22
CA GLN A 77 15.37 16.66 4.53
C GLN A 77 15.57 15.74 3.31
N ALA A 78 14.49 15.47 2.56
CA ALA A 78 14.60 14.65 1.35
C ALA A 78 15.50 15.29 0.28
N LEU A 79 15.45 16.61 0.11
CA LEU A 79 16.34 17.35 -0.79
C LEU A 79 17.79 17.34 -0.32
N GLU A 80 18.02 17.55 0.98
CA GLU A 80 19.36 17.53 1.59
C GLU A 80 20.01 16.15 1.47
N GLU A 81 19.28 15.07 1.78
CA GLU A 81 19.79 13.70 1.65
C GLU A 81 20.11 13.34 0.20
N ALA A 82 19.27 13.77 -0.74
CA ALA A 82 19.53 13.60 -2.17
C ALA A 82 20.65 14.50 -2.71
N SER A 83 21.11 15.50 -1.95
CA SER A 83 22.02 16.56 -2.40
C SER A 83 21.49 17.32 -3.63
N ILE A 84 20.22 17.64 -3.64
CA ILE A 84 19.49 18.33 -4.73
C ILE A 84 19.00 19.69 -4.24
N ASP A 85 19.31 20.77 -5.02
CA ASP A 85 18.70 22.08 -4.78
C ASP A 85 17.25 22.06 -5.27
N LYS A 86 16.34 22.70 -4.53
CA LYS A 86 14.92 22.79 -4.90
C LYS A 86 14.67 23.34 -6.31
N LYS A 87 15.60 24.13 -6.87
CA LYS A 87 15.53 24.67 -8.23
C LYS A 87 15.79 23.60 -9.29
N GLU A 88 16.44 22.50 -8.91
CA GLU A 88 16.72 21.37 -9.81
C GLU A 88 15.51 20.44 -9.96
N ILE A 89 14.48 20.58 -9.09
CA ILE A 89 13.22 19.84 -9.26
C ILE A 89 12.61 20.19 -10.60
N GLU A 90 12.24 19.18 -11.39
CA GLU A 90 11.64 19.33 -12.70
C GLU A 90 10.18 18.93 -12.75
N GLY A 91 9.66 18.27 -11.70
CA GLY A 91 8.26 17.95 -11.54
C GLY A 91 7.92 17.54 -10.12
N ILE A 92 6.64 17.66 -9.76
CA ILE A 92 6.13 17.32 -8.45
C ILE A 92 5.01 16.30 -8.61
N ALA A 93 5.10 15.19 -7.88
CA ALA A 93 4.08 14.17 -7.80
C ALA A 93 3.49 14.16 -6.39
N VAL A 94 2.18 14.11 -6.26
CA VAL A 94 1.51 14.10 -4.96
C VAL A 94 0.32 13.15 -4.98
N THR A 95 0.14 12.40 -3.93
CA THR A 95 -1.05 11.55 -3.79
C THR A 95 -2.30 12.43 -3.66
N ARG A 96 -3.26 12.21 -4.59
CA ARG A 96 -4.55 12.90 -4.60
C ARG A 96 -5.71 12.07 -4.07
N GLY A 97 -5.48 10.78 -3.88
CA GLY A 97 -6.46 9.79 -3.42
C GLY A 97 -6.11 8.36 -3.86
N PRO A 98 -6.84 7.36 -3.31
CA PRO A 98 -7.73 7.50 -2.16
C PRO A 98 -6.99 7.79 -0.85
N GLY A 99 -7.73 8.20 0.20
CA GLY A 99 -7.17 8.48 1.51
C GLY A 99 -8.04 9.40 2.36
N LEU A 100 -7.51 9.83 3.49
CA LEU A 100 -8.19 10.74 4.40
C LEU A 100 -8.26 12.15 3.82
N ALA A 101 -9.48 12.71 3.67
CA ALA A 101 -9.70 13.97 2.96
C ALA A 101 -8.81 15.13 3.45
N GLY A 102 -8.71 15.34 4.77
CA GLY A 102 -7.89 16.40 5.33
C GLY A 102 -6.39 16.18 5.13
N ALA A 103 -5.92 14.94 5.23
CA ALA A 103 -4.55 14.54 5.00
C ALA A 103 -4.14 14.73 3.53
N LEU A 104 -4.96 14.26 2.59
CA LEU A 104 -4.79 14.50 1.15
C LEU A 104 -4.76 15.99 0.81
N LEU A 105 -5.67 16.77 1.42
CA LEU A 105 -5.75 18.21 1.17
C LEU A 105 -4.46 18.93 1.61
N ALA A 106 -3.89 18.58 2.77
CA ALA A 106 -2.62 19.13 3.24
C ALA A 106 -1.50 18.89 2.22
N GLY A 107 -1.33 17.65 1.75
CA GLY A 107 -0.31 17.29 0.75
C GLY A 107 -0.53 17.98 -0.60
N VAL A 108 -1.75 17.95 -1.13
CA VAL A 108 -2.07 18.53 -2.44
C VAL A 108 -1.92 20.05 -2.42
N CYS A 109 -2.37 20.74 -1.37
CA CYS A 109 -2.19 22.19 -1.25
C CYS A 109 -0.70 22.56 -1.17
N PHE A 110 0.07 21.84 -0.37
CA PHE A 110 1.52 22.03 -0.27
C PHE A 110 2.21 21.84 -1.63
N ALA A 111 1.94 20.72 -2.30
CA ALA A 111 2.55 20.38 -3.58
C ALA A 111 2.17 21.38 -4.69
N LYS A 112 0.91 21.83 -4.73
CA LYS A 112 0.46 22.89 -5.67
C LYS A 112 1.16 24.22 -5.40
N GLY A 113 1.28 24.63 -4.14
CA GLY A 113 2.00 25.86 -3.76
C GLY A 113 3.46 25.81 -4.21
N LEU A 114 4.13 24.68 -3.99
CA LEU A 114 5.51 24.47 -4.40
C LEU A 114 5.66 24.44 -5.94
N ALA A 115 4.79 23.71 -6.65
CA ALA A 115 4.78 23.63 -8.11
C ALA A 115 4.56 25.01 -8.75
N HIS A 116 3.63 25.79 -8.22
CA HIS A 116 3.35 27.16 -8.68
C HIS A 116 4.57 28.09 -8.45
N GLY A 117 5.16 28.04 -7.24
CA GLY A 117 6.33 28.85 -6.92
C GLY A 117 7.56 28.52 -7.74
N LEU A 118 7.80 27.26 -8.05
CA LEU A 118 8.91 26.78 -8.88
C LEU A 118 8.59 26.84 -10.39
N LYS A 119 7.35 27.09 -10.79
CA LYS A 119 6.85 27.02 -12.18
C LYS A 119 7.13 25.66 -12.83
N LYS A 120 6.85 24.58 -12.11
CA LYS A 120 7.09 23.20 -12.53
C LYS A 120 5.78 22.45 -12.72
N PRO A 121 5.74 21.44 -13.60
CA PRO A 121 4.57 20.59 -13.75
C PRO A 121 4.28 19.82 -12.46
N ILE A 122 3.00 19.56 -12.23
CA ILE A 122 2.52 18.74 -11.12
C ILE A 122 1.68 17.58 -11.65
N ILE A 123 1.72 16.46 -10.92
CA ILE A 123 0.83 15.33 -11.20
C ILE A 123 0.22 14.80 -9.92
N GLY A 124 -1.12 14.63 -9.92
CA GLY A 124 -1.86 13.95 -8.88
C GLY A 124 -1.85 12.45 -9.10
N ILE A 125 -1.35 11.69 -8.14
CA ILE A 125 -1.12 10.25 -8.21
C ILE A 125 -2.25 9.51 -7.48
N ASN A 126 -2.68 8.38 -8.04
CA ASN A 126 -3.51 7.42 -7.34
C ASN A 126 -2.62 6.58 -6.40
N HIS A 127 -2.95 6.60 -5.11
CA HIS A 127 -2.22 5.90 -4.05
C HIS A 127 -2.13 4.38 -4.29
N LEU A 128 -3.23 3.76 -4.73
CA LEU A 128 -3.26 2.31 -4.99
C LEU A 128 -2.38 1.94 -6.19
N GLU A 129 -2.39 2.77 -7.22
CA GLU A 129 -1.51 2.61 -8.38
C GLU A 129 -0.04 2.74 -7.98
N ALA A 130 0.29 3.71 -7.12
CA ALA A 130 1.64 3.89 -6.63
C ALA A 130 2.15 2.63 -5.90
N HIS A 131 1.33 2.01 -5.05
CA HIS A 131 1.67 0.72 -4.42
C HIS A 131 1.90 -0.41 -5.42
N ILE A 132 1.09 -0.52 -6.47
CA ILE A 132 1.29 -1.52 -7.52
C ILE A 132 2.63 -1.29 -8.21
N PHE A 133 2.92 -0.04 -8.59
CA PHE A 133 4.12 0.33 -9.33
C PHE A 133 5.40 0.33 -8.47
N ALA A 134 5.31 0.35 -7.13
CA ALA A 134 6.47 0.15 -6.24
C ALA A 134 7.21 -1.17 -6.53
N ASN A 135 6.50 -2.19 -7.05
CA ASN A 135 7.12 -3.46 -7.43
C ASN A 135 8.11 -3.33 -8.61
N PHE A 136 7.99 -2.30 -9.46
CA PHE A 136 8.98 -2.02 -10.50
C PHE A 136 10.27 -1.39 -9.96
N LEU A 137 10.23 -0.81 -8.76
CA LEU A 137 11.45 -0.40 -8.04
C LEU A 137 12.22 -1.61 -7.52
N ALA A 138 11.51 -2.63 -7.04
CA ALA A 138 12.13 -3.88 -6.59
C ALA A 138 12.64 -4.72 -7.76
N ASP A 139 11.89 -4.77 -8.89
CA ASP A 139 12.30 -5.49 -10.10
C ASP A 139 11.93 -4.73 -11.38
N PRO A 140 12.89 -4.00 -11.95
CA PRO A 140 12.69 -3.28 -13.21
C PRO A 140 12.36 -4.18 -14.41
N ASN A 141 12.54 -5.52 -14.29
CA ASN A 141 12.24 -6.49 -15.34
C ASN A 141 10.82 -7.11 -15.20
N LEU A 142 10.02 -6.65 -14.25
CA LEU A 142 8.60 -7.03 -14.15
C LEU A 142 7.89 -6.69 -15.46
N LYS A 143 7.11 -7.63 -15.99
CA LYS A 143 6.40 -7.47 -17.26
C LYS A 143 4.91 -7.63 -17.08
N PHE A 144 4.16 -6.85 -17.81
CA PHE A 144 2.71 -7.04 -17.96
C PHE A 144 2.37 -8.24 -18.86
N PRO A 145 1.22 -8.89 -18.68
CA PRO A 145 0.30 -8.72 -17.56
C PRO A 145 0.73 -9.48 -16.31
N PHE A 146 0.25 -9.05 -15.13
CA PHE A 146 0.42 -9.76 -13.87
C PHE A 146 -0.80 -9.55 -12.96
N VAL A 147 -0.99 -10.44 -11.98
CA VAL A 147 -1.97 -10.26 -10.92
C VAL A 147 -1.32 -9.52 -9.74
N CYS A 148 -2.01 -8.52 -9.20
CA CYS A 148 -1.61 -7.83 -7.98
C CYS A 148 -2.59 -8.13 -6.85
N LEU A 149 -2.08 -8.63 -5.72
CA LEU A 149 -2.77 -8.62 -4.44
C LEU A 149 -2.39 -7.31 -3.72
N LEU A 150 -3.32 -6.36 -3.73
CA LEU A 150 -3.18 -5.11 -2.99
C LEU A 150 -3.81 -5.29 -1.62
N VAL A 151 -3.00 -5.28 -0.55
CA VAL A 151 -3.42 -5.61 0.80
C VAL A 151 -2.83 -4.65 1.83
N SER A 152 -3.69 -3.81 2.44
CA SER A 152 -3.32 -2.75 3.38
C SER A 152 -4.33 -2.63 4.52
N GLY A 153 -4.21 -1.60 5.35
CA GLY A 153 -5.18 -1.25 6.38
C GLY A 153 -6.58 -0.99 5.83
N GLY A 154 -6.68 -0.30 4.69
CA GLY A 154 -7.97 0.11 4.10
C GLY A 154 -8.42 -0.73 2.90
N HIS A 155 -7.54 -1.51 2.29
CA HIS A 155 -7.85 -2.19 1.04
C HIS A 155 -7.43 -3.66 1.05
N THR A 156 -8.27 -4.53 0.48
CA THR A 156 -7.92 -5.92 0.13
C THR A 156 -8.56 -6.21 -1.22
N GLN A 157 -7.74 -6.20 -2.26
CA GLN A 157 -8.18 -6.25 -3.65
C GLN A 157 -7.25 -7.11 -4.49
N LEU A 158 -7.83 -7.80 -5.48
CA LEU A 158 -7.10 -8.52 -6.53
C LEU A 158 -7.29 -7.77 -7.85
N TRP A 159 -6.19 -7.43 -8.49
CA TRP A 159 -6.17 -6.70 -9.74
C TRP A 159 -5.42 -7.47 -10.82
N LEU A 160 -6.01 -7.58 -12.01
CA LEU A 160 -5.26 -7.92 -13.22
C LEU A 160 -4.72 -6.62 -13.82
N VAL A 161 -3.41 -6.49 -13.80
CA VAL A 161 -2.67 -5.35 -14.34
C VAL A 161 -2.19 -5.71 -15.73
N LYS A 162 -2.87 -5.20 -16.76
CA LYS A 162 -2.58 -5.52 -18.17
C LYS A 162 -1.48 -4.62 -18.75
N GLU A 163 -1.51 -3.38 -18.36
CA GLU A 163 -0.55 -2.31 -18.67
C GLU A 163 -0.84 -1.11 -17.79
N MET A 164 -0.03 -0.07 -17.85
CA MET A 164 -0.30 1.18 -17.15
C MET A 164 -1.63 1.78 -17.59
N ASN A 165 -2.47 2.23 -16.66
CA ASN A 165 -3.85 2.71 -16.87
C ASN A 165 -4.82 1.67 -17.44
N ASN A 166 -4.50 0.38 -17.37
CA ASN A 166 -5.39 -0.68 -17.82
C ASN A 166 -5.46 -1.80 -16.76
N TYR A 167 -6.36 -1.62 -15.83
CA TYR A 167 -6.55 -2.47 -14.66
C TYR A 167 -7.93 -3.11 -14.68
N THR A 168 -8.02 -4.36 -14.25
CA THR A 168 -9.30 -5.05 -14.09
C THR A 168 -9.39 -5.54 -12.66
N LEU A 169 -10.39 -5.06 -11.91
CA LEU A 169 -10.68 -5.56 -10.57
C LEU A 169 -11.23 -6.97 -10.68
N MET A 170 -10.54 -7.95 -10.08
CA MET A 170 -10.94 -9.35 -10.06
C MET A 170 -11.70 -9.71 -8.78
N GLY A 171 -11.33 -9.11 -7.66
CA GLY A 171 -11.97 -9.35 -6.36
C GLY A 171 -11.63 -8.26 -5.36
N THR A 172 -12.52 -8.09 -4.38
CA THR A 172 -12.36 -7.10 -3.31
C THR A 172 -12.98 -7.61 -2.01
N SER A 173 -12.59 -7.06 -0.87
CA SER A 173 -13.30 -7.35 0.37
C SER A 173 -14.69 -6.74 0.37
N ARG A 174 -15.65 -7.50 0.90
CA ARG A 174 -17.04 -7.07 1.09
C ARG A 174 -17.25 -6.27 2.36
N ASP A 175 -16.29 -6.36 3.27
CA ASP A 175 -16.36 -5.75 4.60
C ASP A 175 -14.96 -5.25 5.01
N ASP A 176 -14.41 -5.69 6.13
CA ASP A 176 -13.11 -5.25 6.61
C ASP A 176 -11.98 -5.61 5.62
N ALA A 177 -10.99 -4.75 5.51
CA ALA A 177 -9.72 -5.11 4.87
C ALA A 177 -8.90 -6.04 5.78
N ALA A 178 -7.94 -6.76 5.20
CA ALA A 178 -7.08 -7.68 5.96
C ALA A 178 -6.26 -6.95 7.03
N GLY A 179 -5.69 -5.78 6.73
CA GLY A 179 -4.97 -4.98 7.72
C GLY A 179 -5.88 -4.49 8.84
N GLU A 180 -7.10 -4.05 8.52
CA GLU A 180 -8.11 -3.69 9.52
C GLU A 180 -8.50 -4.91 10.40
N ALA A 181 -8.54 -6.12 9.82
CA ALA A 181 -8.77 -7.34 10.58
C ALA A 181 -7.63 -7.60 11.56
N PHE A 182 -6.37 -7.40 11.14
CA PHE A 182 -5.22 -7.45 12.04
C PHE A 182 -5.33 -6.45 13.19
N ASP A 183 -5.65 -5.19 12.91
CA ASP A 183 -5.76 -4.13 13.93
C ASP A 183 -6.88 -4.42 14.93
N LYS A 184 -8.04 -4.88 14.44
CA LYS A 184 -9.17 -5.30 15.28
C LYS A 184 -8.82 -6.51 16.15
N GLY A 185 -8.10 -7.49 15.58
CA GLY A 185 -7.61 -8.66 16.29
C GLY A 185 -6.61 -8.31 17.40
N ALA A 186 -5.63 -7.48 17.09
CA ALA A 186 -4.65 -6.98 18.04
C ALA A 186 -5.32 -6.29 19.24
N ARG A 187 -6.31 -5.44 18.98
CA ARG A 187 -7.08 -4.77 20.05
C ARG A 187 -7.79 -5.76 20.97
N ILE A 188 -8.37 -6.85 20.42
CA ILE A 188 -9.04 -7.88 21.21
C ILE A 188 -8.01 -8.64 22.06
N LEU A 189 -6.81 -8.87 21.53
CA LEU A 189 -5.71 -9.53 22.23
C LEU A 189 -4.98 -8.63 23.23
N GLY A 190 -5.36 -7.34 23.33
CA GLY A 190 -4.72 -6.37 24.23
C GLY A 190 -3.36 -5.90 23.74
N LEU A 191 -3.08 -6.01 22.43
CA LEU A 191 -1.85 -5.59 21.78
C LEU A 191 -1.91 -4.13 21.30
N GLY A 192 -0.76 -3.60 20.90
CA GLY A 192 -0.60 -2.24 20.40
C GLY A 192 -1.12 -2.01 18.97
N TYR A 193 -0.88 -0.80 18.47
CA TYR A 193 -1.15 -0.36 17.11
C TYR A 193 0.18 0.10 16.47
N PRO A 194 0.42 -0.27 15.18
CA PRO A 194 -0.41 -1.05 14.26
C PRO A 194 -0.46 -2.54 14.62
N GLY A 195 -1.64 -3.17 14.45
CA GLY A 195 -1.92 -4.51 14.94
C GLY A 195 -1.23 -5.64 14.18
N GLY A 196 -0.98 -5.46 12.87
CA GLY A 196 -0.34 -6.48 12.04
C GLY A 196 1.02 -6.93 12.58
N PRO A 197 1.99 -6.02 12.77
CA PRO A 197 3.30 -6.34 13.34
C PRO A 197 3.22 -6.93 14.75
N GLU A 198 2.29 -6.46 15.58
CA GLU A 198 2.14 -6.95 16.95
C GLU A 198 1.62 -8.41 16.99
N ILE A 199 0.63 -8.74 16.14
CA ILE A 199 0.12 -10.12 16.00
C ILE A 199 1.22 -11.03 15.42
N GLU A 200 1.95 -10.58 14.41
CA GLU A 200 3.05 -11.33 13.81
C GLU A 200 4.13 -11.65 14.85
N LYS A 201 4.56 -10.63 15.59
CA LYS A 201 5.57 -10.78 16.65
C LYS A 201 5.13 -11.75 17.75
N LEU A 202 3.88 -11.63 18.22
CA LEU A 202 3.34 -12.50 19.27
C LEU A 202 3.19 -13.93 18.75
N GLY A 203 2.67 -14.11 17.53
CA GLY A 203 2.41 -15.43 16.93
C GLY A 203 3.65 -16.14 16.38
N MET A 204 4.83 -15.51 16.40
CA MET A 204 6.04 -16.04 15.75
C MET A 204 6.42 -17.45 16.22
N ASN A 205 6.23 -17.75 17.51
CA ASN A 205 6.53 -19.05 18.12
C ASN A 205 5.28 -19.87 18.44
N GLY A 206 4.10 -19.37 18.09
CA GLY A 206 2.82 -20.02 18.36
C GLY A 206 2.48 -21.10 17.34
N ASN A 207 1.59 -21.99 17.72
CA ASN A 207 1.05 -23.02 16.84
C ASN A 207 -0.12 -22.44 15.99
N PRO A 208 0.04 -22.31 14.67
CA PRO A 208 -1.00 -21.73 13.80
C PRO A 208 -2.23 -22.63 13.62
N GLN A 209 -2.21 -23.86 14.17
CA GLN A 209 -3.30 -24.83 14.10
C GLN A 209 -3.98 -25.06 15.46
N ALA A 210 -3.62 -24.28 16.50
CA ALA A 210 -4.17 -24.46 17.84
C ALA A 210 -5.65 -24.07 17.93
N VAL A 211 -6.09 -23.12 17.12
CA VAL A 211 -7.48 -22.64 17.07
C VAL A 211 -7.96 -22.60 15.61
N ASP A 212 -9.08 -23.26 15.34
CA ASP A 212 -9.69 -23.23 14.00
C ASP A 212 -10.61 -22.03 13.83
N PHE A 213 -10.03 -20.89 13.43
CA PHE A 213 -10.78 -19.69 13.09
C PHE A 213 -11.44 -19.79 11.70
N PRO A 214 -12.60 -19.14 11.48
CA PRO A 214 -13.31 -19.20 10.20
C PRO A 214 -12.51 -18.55 9.07
N ARG A 215 -12.61 -19.14 7.87
CA ARG A 215 -12.04 -18.64 6.60
C ARG A 215 -13.18 -18.40 5.63
N ALA A 216 -13.66 -17.16 5.59
CA ALA A 216 -14.80 -16.80 4.75
C ALA A 216 -14.48 -16.98 3.26
N PHE A 217 -15.47 -17.40 2.48
CA PHE A 217 -15.44 -17.56 1.03
C PHE A 217 -14.35 -18.46 0.45
N ILE A 218 -13.61 -19.21 1.28
CA ILE A 218 -12.48 -20.03 0.82
C ILE A 218 -12.93 -21.15 -0.15
N LYS A 219 -14.17 -21.63 -0.03
CA LYS A 219 -14.77 -22.69 -0.85
C LYS A 219 -15.59 -22.13 -2.01
N ASN A 220 -15.72 -20.82 -2.14
CA ASN A 220 -16.51 -20.21 -3.20
C ASN A 220 -15.65 -19.96 -4.43
N ASP A 221 -16.25 -20.10 -5.62
CA ASP A 221 -15.60 -19.83 -6.90
C ASP A 221 -15.43 -18.34 -7.22
N ASN A 222 -15.74 -17.43 -6.29
CA ASN A 222 -15.50 -16.00 -6.44
C ASN A 222 -14.14 -15.59 -5.87
N LEU A 223 -13.64 -14.42 -6.25
CA LEU A 223 -12.38 -13.84 -5.78
C LEU A 223 -12.58 -12.79 -4.68
N GLU A 224 -13.72 -12.82 -4.00
CA GLU A 224 -14.04 -11.87 -2.93
C GLU A 224 -13.47 -12.32 -1.58
N PHE A 225 -13.29 -11.34 -0.69
CA PHE A 225 -12.83 -11.53 0.67
C PHE A 225 -13.89 -11.10 1.68
N SER A 226 -13.79 -11.59 2.91
CA SER A 226 -14.53 -11.09 4.07
C SER A 226 -13.76 -11.44 5.33
N PHE A 227 -13.56 -10.48 6.21
CA PHE A 227 -12.84 -10.64 7.48
C PHE A 227 -13.63 -10.22 8.71
N SER A 228 -14.80 -9.59 8.58
CA SER A 228 -15.60 -9.13 9.72
C SER A 228 -16.03 -10.25 10.66
N GLY A 229 -16.33 -11.44 10.10
CA GLY A 229 -16.67 -12.64 10.88
C GLY A 229 -15.50 -13.17 11.72
N LEU A 230 -14.27 -12.96 11.27
CA LEU A 230 -13.07 -13.41 11.96
C LEU A 230 -12.85 -12.67 13.30
N LYS A 231 -13.07 -11.33 13.30
CA LYS A 231 -13.07 -10.53 14.54
C LYS A 231 -14.06 -11.06 15.57
N THR A 232 -15.28 -11.35 15.13
CA THR A 232 -16.35 -11.85 16.01
C THR A 232 -16.00 -13.22 16.58
N ALA A 233 -15.43 -14.10 15.75
CA ALA A 233 -14.97 -15.42 16.17
C ALA A 233 -13.86 -15.31 17.24
N LEU A 234 -12.89 -14.44 17.04
CA LEU A 234 -11.82 -14.18 18.03
C LEU A 234 -12.40 -13.67 19.36
N LEU A 235 -13.34 -12.71 19.31
CA LEU A 235 -13.97 -12.17 20.51
C LEU A 235 -14.68 -13.27 21.32
N TYR A 236 -15.51 -14.07 20.68
CA TYR A 236 -16.20 -15.18 21.36
C TYR A 236 -15.24 -16.24 21.86
N PHE A 237 -14.17 -16.53 21.11
CA PHE A 237 -13.16 -17.47 21.54
C PHE A 237 -12.47 -16.97 22.83
N MET A 238 -12.03 -15.70 22.85
CA MET A 238 -11.40 -15.09 24.03
C MET A 238 -12.35 -15.12 25.27
N ASP A 239 -13.64 -14.85 25.06
CA ASP A 239 -14.63 -14.93 26.13
C ASP A 239 -14.79 -16.38 26.65
N SER A 240 -14.73 -17.37 25.78
CA SER A 240 -14.89 -18.80 26.14
C SER A 240 -13.72 -19.36 26.96
N ILE A 241 -12.54 -18.74 26.83
CA ILE A 241 -11.29 -19.20 27.49
C ILE A 241 -10.91 -18.38 28.73
N LYS A 242 -11.69 -17.33 29.09
CA LYS A 242 -11.38 -16.47 30.25
C LYS A 242 -11.00 -17.23 31.55
N ASN A 243 -11.53 -18.44 31.71
CA ASN A 243 -11.28 -19.28 32.86
C ASN A 243 -10.48 -20.55 32.54
N LYS A 244 -9.92 -20.67 31.33
CA LYS A 244 -9.11 -21.80 30.87
C LYS A 244 -7.67 -21.32 30.64
N LYS A 245 -6.69 -22.04 31.20
CA LYS A 245 -5.26 -21.71 31.08
C LYS A 245 -4.53 -22.58 30.04
N ASP A 246 -5.25 -23.33 29.23
CA ASP A 246 -4.66 -24.41 28.43
C ASP A 246 -4.20 -23.94 27.00
N ILE A 247 -4.50 -22.70 26.59
CA ILE A 247 -4.11 -22.17 25.28
C ILE A 247 -3.27 -20.91 25.49
N LEU A 248 -2.10 -20.89 24.87
CA LEU A 248 -1.18 -19.76 24.93
C LEU A 248 -1.67 -18.61 24.02
N LEU A 249 -1.41 -17.38 24.43
CA LEU A 249 -1.79 -16.20 23.63
C LEU A 249 -1.06 -16.17 22.28
N GLU A 250 0.17 -16.68 22.25
CA GLU A 250 0.98 -16.88 21.05
C GLU A 250 0.30 -17.81 20.04
N ASP A 251 -0.31 -18.89 20.51
CA ASP A 251 -1.03 -19.85 19.66
C ASP A 251 -2.30 -19.23 19.07
N ILE A 252 -3.00 -18.41 19.85
CA ILE A 252 -4.18 -17.67 19.39
C ILE A 252 -3.79 -16.67 18.32
N ALA A 253 -2.72 -15.89 18.55
CA ALA A 253 -2.22 -14.91 17.58
C ALA A 253 -1.76 -15.58 16.28
N ALA A 254 -1.01 -16.69 16.38
CA ALA A 254 -0.56 -17.48 15.23
C ALA A 254 -1.74 -18.03 14.42
N SER A 255 -2.75 -18.62 15.10
CA SER A 255 -3.94 -19.19 14.46
C SER A 255 -4.81 -18.11 13.79
N TYR A 256 -4.94 -16.95 14.43
CA TYR A 256 -5.68 -15.80 13.90
C TYR A 256 -5.01 -15.25 12.63
N GLN A 257 -3.70 -15.01 12.68
CA GLN A 257 -2.89 -14.62 11.53
C GLN A 257 -3.00 -15.63 10.39
N GLN A 258 -2.89 -16.93 10.71
CA GLN A 258 -2.98 -17.99 9.70
C GLN A 258 -4.33 -17.99 8.99
N ALA A 259 -5.43 -17.72 9.69
CA ALA A 259 -6.76 -17.64 9.08
C ALA A 259 -6.87 -16.50 8.04
N ILE A 260 -6.25 -15.34 8.31
CA ILE A 260 -6.18 -14.24 7.35
C ILE A 260 -5.32 -14.64 6.14
N ILE A 261 -4.13 -15.18 6.39
CA ILE A 261 -3.16 -15.56 5.35
C ILE A 261 -3.74 -16.63 4.42
N ASP A 262 -4.41 -17.65 4.97
CA ASP A 262 -5.01 -18.72 4.16
C ASP A 262 -5.99 -18.19 3.12
N VAL A 263 -6.85 -17.25 3.51
CA VAL A 263 -7.83 -16.62 2.59
C VAL A 263 -7.11 -15.82 1.50
N LEU A 264 -6.12 -14.99 1.89
CA LEU A 264 -5.35 -14.18 0.94
C LEU A 264 -4.62 -15.04 -0.09
N VAL A 265 -3.93 -16.07 0.37
CA VAL A 265 -3.10 -16.96 -0.48
C VAL A 265 -3.96 -17.79 -1.44
N ILE A 266 -5.07 -18.35 -0.96
CA ILE A 266 -5.96 -19.16 -1.81
C ILE A 266 -6.60 -18.30 -2.89
N LYS A 267 -7.10 -17.11 -2.56
CA LYS A 267 -7.72 -16.20 -3.53
C LYS A 267 -6.69 -15.64 -4.53
N LEU A 268 -5.47 -15.33 -4.10
CA LEU A 268 -4.39 -14.95 -5.01
C LEU A 268 -4.07 -16.08 -6.00
N HIS A 269 -3.94 -17.32 -5.51
CA HIS A 269 -3.68 -18.48 -6.36
C HIS A 269 -4.81 -18.70 -7.39
N GLN A 270 -6.08 -18.60 -6.97
CA GLN A 270 -7.23 -18.68 -7.87
C GLN A 270 -7.18 -17.58 -8.95
N ALA A 271 -6.87 -16.32 -8.55
CA ALA A 271 -6.78 -15.19 -9.48
C ALA A 271 -5.66 -15.36 -10.51
N VAL A 272 -4.51 -15.91 -10.12
CA VAL A 272 -3.39 -16.19 -11.04
C VAL A 272 -3.79 -17.23 -12.09
N ILE A 273 -4.49 -18.28 -11.67
CA ILE A 273 -4.99 -19.32 -12.59
C ILE A 273 -6.04 -18.74 -13.54
N GLU A 274 -7.04 -18.01 -13.01
CA GLU A 274 -8.12 -17.42 -13.80
C GLU A 274 -7.61 -16.40 -14.83
N ALA A 275 -6.65 -15.56 -14.40
CA ALA A 275 -6.01 -14.59 -15.29
C ALA A 275 -5.03 -15.21 -16.29
N ASN A 276 -4.64 -16.47 -16.11
CA ASN A 276 -3.66 -17.19 -16.92
C ASN A 276 -2.35 -16.38 -17.10
N VAL A 277 -1.79 -15.91 -15.99
CA VAL A 277 -0.54 -15.14 -15.95
C VAL A 277 0.57 -15.91 -15.25
N ASN A 278 1.83 -15.60 -15.59
CA ASN A 278 3.02 -16.27 -15.04
C ASN A 278 3.68 -15.50 -13.87
N SER A 279 3.13 -14.34 -13.52
CA SER A 279 3.67 -13.51 -12.44
C SER A 279 2.56 -12.87 -11.61
N CYS A 280 2.84 -12.70 -10.33
CA CYS A 280 2.03 -11.92 -9.43
C CYS A 280 2.89 -11.04 -8.52
N VAL A 281 2.29 -9.97 -8.05
CA VAL A 281 2.93 -9.04 -7.09
C VAL A 281 2.02 -8.87 -5.88
N ILE A 282 2.62 -8.62 -4.73
CA ILE A 282 1.90 -8.29 -3.51
C ILE A 282 2.28 -6.87 -3.13
N ALA A 283 1.31 -6.01 -2.82
CA ALA A 283 1.51 -4.60 -2.54
C ALA A 283 0.70 -4.15 -1.31
N GLY A 284 1.10 -3.06 -0.69
CA GLY A 284 0.49 -2.50 0.51
C GLY A 284 1.11 -3.02 1.81
N GLY A 285 0.75 -2.40 2.94
CA GLY A 285 1.42 -2.62 4.23
C GLY A 285 1.42 -4.08 4.73
N VAL A 286 0.37 -4.85 4.46
CA VAL A 286 0.31 -6.27 4.85
C VAL A 286 1.29 -7.14 4.05
N ALA A 287 1.78 -6.66 2.89
CA ALA A 287 2.85 -7.34 2.13
C ALA A 287 4.19 -7.42 2.90
N ALA A 288 4.35 -6.66 3.98
CA ALA A 288 5.50 -6.76 4.87
C ALA A 288 5.46 -7.99 5.78
N ASN A 289 4.28 -8.61 5.99
CA ASN A 289 4.12 -9.77 6.89
C ASN A 289 4.90 -10.99 6.34
N ILE A 290 5.83 -11.48 7.14
CA ILE A 290 6.75 -12.56 6.74
C ILE A 290 6.02 -13.89 6.56
N ALA A 291 5.05 -14.19 7.43
CA ALA A 291 4.26 -15.43 7.30
C ALA A 291 3.44 -15.43 5.99
N LEU A 292 2.89 -14.27 5.59
CA LEU A 292 2.23 -14.13 4.27
C LEU A 292 3.20 -14.38 3.12
N ARG A 293 4.40 -13.79 3.15
CA ARG A 293 5.43 -13.99 2.13
C ARG A 293 5.77 -15.46 1.94
N ILE A 294 6.07 -16.14 3.04
CA ILE A 294 6.40 -17.58 3.03
C ILE A 294 5.22 -18.40 2.46
N ALA A 295 4.00 -18.12 2.90
CA ALA A 295 2.82 -18.86 2.46
C ALA A 295 2.52 -18.66 0.96
N VAL A 296 2.69 -17.42 0.45
CA VAL A 296 2.53 -17.12 -0.98
C VAL A 296 3.59 -17.84 -1.82
N GLU A 297 4.87 -17.74 -1.47
CA GLU A 297 5.96 -18.39 -2.18
C GLU A 297 5.79 -19.91 -2.21
N SER A 298 5.39 -20.51 -1.09
CA SER A 298 5.11 -21.94 -1.00
C SER A 298 3.96 -22.37 -1.92
N LYS A 299 2.85 -21.60 -1.92
CA LYS A 299 1.64 -21.94 -2.68
C LYS A 299 1.79 -21.71 -4.17
N LEU A 300 2.51 -20.66 -4.57
CA LEU A 300 2.70 -20.25 -5.97
C LEU A 300 4.09 -20.60 -6.50
N SER A 301 4.63 -21.75 -6.15
CA SER A 301 5.99 -22.20 -6.49
C SER A 301 6.32 -22.23 -7.98
N THR A 302 5.31 -22.28 -8.85
CA THR A 302 5.44 -22.25 -10.33
C THR A 302 5.21 -20.86 -10.93
N THR A 303 4.82 -19.87 -10.12
CA THR A 303 4.53 -18.51 -10.54
C THR A 303 5.67 -17.61 -10.06
N ARG A 304 6.07 -16.63 -10.87
CA ARG A 304 7.01 -15.59 -10.42
C ARG A 304 6.32 -14.67 -9.44
N VAL A 305 6.63 -14.82 -8.16
CA VAL A 305 6.12 -13.96 -7.09
C VAL A 305 7.10 -12.82 -6.82
N LEU A 306 6.59 -11.60 -6.69
CA LEU A 306 7.39 -10.43 -6.36
C LEU A 306 6.76 -9.70 -5.15
N PHE A 307 7.62 -9.30 -4.24
CA PHE A 307 7.31 -8.42 -3.14
C PHE A 307 8.20 -7.17 -3.24
N PRO A 308 7.68 -5.99 -2.93
CA PRO A 308 8.55 -4.83 -2.76
C PRO A 308 9.45 -5.02 -1.53
N ASP A 309 10.52 -4.25 -1.47
CA ASP A 309 11.33 -4.14 -0.26
C ASP A 309 10.44 -3.72 0.91
N LEU A 310 10.78 -4.15 2.13
CA LEU A 310 9.96 -3.88 3.32
C LEU A 310 9.68 -2.39 3.51
N SER A 311 10.65 -1.54 3.19
CA SER A 311 10.52 -0.08 3.24
C SER A 311 9.54 0.51 2.21
N LEU A 312 9.18 -0.25 1.18
CA LEU A 312 8.24 0.16 0.12
C LEU A 312 6.85 -0.47 0.29
N CYS A 313 6.66 -1.34 1.29
CA CYS A 313 5.36 -1.97 1.55
C CYS A 313 4.37 -0.99 2.19
N THR A 314 4.81 -0.19 3.17
CA THR A 314 3.99 0.82 3.85
C THR A 314 3.92 2.09 3.01
N ASP A 315 3.07 3.03 3.42
CA ASP A 315 2.90 4.32 2.74
C ASP A 315 4.22 5.07 2.71
N ASN A 316 4.65 5.46 1.52
CA ASN A 316 5.92 6.13 1.29
C ASN A 316 5.86 7.00 0.03
N ALA A 317 6.72 8.02 -0.03
CA ALA A 317 6.77 8.92 -1.18
C ALA A 317 7.63 8.41 -2.35
N ALA A 318 8.42 7.33 -2.16
CA ALA A 318 9.23 6.77 -3.23
C ALA A 318 8.35 6.19 -4.36
N MET A 319 7.27 5.50 -3.99
CA MET A 319 6.28 4.98 -4.95
C MET A 319 5.57 6.11 -5.71
N VAL A 320 5.31 7.23 -5.04
CA VAL A 320 4.65 8.42 -5.62
C VAL A 320 5.60 9.13 -6.58
N ALA A 321 6.86 9.35 -6.16
CA ALA A 321 7.89 9.98 -6.98
C ALA A 321 8.19 9.16 -8.24
N PHE A 322 8.32 7.83 -8.09
CA PHE A 322 8.58 6.91 -9.19
C PHE A 322 7.43 6.90 -10.21
N LEU A 323 6.20 6.72 -9.75
CA LEU A 323 5.05 6.73 -10.65
C LEU A 323 4.86 8.11 -11.31
N GLY A 324 5.09 9.19 -10.55
CA GLY A 324 5.08 10.55 -11.08
C GLY A 324 6.13 10.77 -12.17
N GLU A 325 7.33 10.21 -12.00
CA GLU A 325 8.37 10.23 -13.05
C GLU A 325 7.91 9.50 -14.31
N LEU A 326 7.29 8.34 -14.18
CA LEU A 326 6.78 7.59 -15.34
C LEU A 326 5.74 8.40 -16.11
N TYR A 327 4.79 9.03 -15.42
CA TYR A 327 3.78 9.86 -16.05
C TYR A 327 4.38 11.10 -16.74
N LEU A 328 5.19 11.86 -16.03
CA LEU A 328 5.77 13.09 -16.56
C LEU A 328 6.73 12.83 -17.76
N ARG A 329 7.49 11.72 -17.73
CA ARG A 329 8.29 11.28 -18.89
C ARG A 329 7.46 10.98 -20.13
N ASN A 330 6.24 10.52 -19.96
CA ASN A 330 5.30 10.26 -21.05
C ASN A 330 4.46 11.51 -21.40
N GLY A 331 4.81 12.69 -20.87
CA GLY A 331 4.14 13.94 -21.16
C GLY A 331 2.78 14.10 -20.48
N VAL A 332 2.49 13.31 -19.46
CA VAL A 332 1.24 13.38 -18.69
C VAL A 332 1.48 14.21 -17.43
N SER A 333 0.71 15.28 -17.29
CA SER A 333 0.67 16.12 -16.08
C SER A 333 -0.77 16.46 -15.73
N SER A 334 -1.01 16.91 -14.50
CA SER A 334 -2.32 17.40 -14.07
C SER A 334 -2.43 18.89 -14.29
N ALA A 335 -3.63 19.38 -14.61
CA ALA A 335 -3.94 20.80 -14.50
C ALA A 335 -3.87 21.24 -13.04
N MET A 336 -3.57 22.50 -12.76
CA MET A 336 -3.46 23.00 -11.37
C MET A 336 -4.80 22.95 -10.60
N GLU A 337 -5.90 22.85 -11.32
CA GLU A 337 -7.27 22.79 -10.80
C GLU A 337 -7.69 21.39 -10.32
N PHE A 338 -6.85 20.34 -10.51
CA PHE A 338 -7.23 19.02 -10.02
C PHE A 338 -7.49 19.04 -8.51
N ASP A 339 -8.42 18.23 -8.05
CA ASP A 339 -8.81 18.16 -6.64
C ASP A 339 -8.43 16.80 -6.03
N ILE A 340 -8.51 16.74 -4.70
CA ILE A 340 -8.44 15.47 -3.96
C ILE A 340 -9.66 14.63 -4.29
N ASP A 341 -9.50 13.31 -4.21
CA ASP A 341 -10.60 12.37 -4.25
C ASP A 341 -10.37 11.26 -3.20
N PRO A 342 -10.98 11.39 -2.00
CA PRO A 342 -10.81 10.41 -0.92
C PRO A 342 -11.23 8.99 -1.29
N ASN A 343 -12.08 8.83 -2.30
CA ASN A 343 -12.60 7.56 -2.78
C ASN A 343 -12.12 7.22 -4.19
N LEU A 344 -11.00 7.80 -4.62
CA LEU A 344 -10.45 7.61 -5.96
C LEU A 344 -10.27 6.13 -6.28
N LYS A 345 -10.96 5.69 -7.30
CA LYS A 345 -10.83 4.31 -7.78
C LYS A 345 -9.61 4.16 -8.67
N LEU A 346 -9.08 2.96 -8.75
CA LEU A 346 -7.96 2.64 -9.63
C LEU A 346 -8.43 2.48 -11.09
N ALA A 347 -9.67 2.07 -11.31
CA ALA A 347 -10.29 1.89 -12.63
C ALA A 347 -11.78 2.27 -12.59
#